data_b8910bdaa08435a1025e9e74a9e12420
#
_entry.id   b8910bdaa08435a1025e9e74a9e12420
#
_cell.length_a   1.000
_cell.length_b   1.000
_cell.length_c   1.000
_cell.angle_alpha   90.00
_cell.angle_beta   90.00
_cell.angle_gamma   90.00
#
_symmetry.space_group_name_H-M   'P 1'
#
loop_
_entity.id
_entity.type
_entity.pdbx_description
1 polymer ?
#
loop_
_entity_poly.entity_id
_entity_poly.type
_entity_poly.pdbx_seq_one_letter_code
_entity_poly.pdbx_strand_id
1 'polypeptide(L)'
;MQWLTGKLNVPEVVLTAQDDEQEYMITRTVPGVPLSSLIAAGRPVTALFHQALHQLQSIPIVNCPFDAGAAVRLRELAYLVDSGLIDEDYNFNAWPGLATPQDLLARLHATLPDEDRVFSHGDLGNSNIFVTDNDTLYFIDLGRGGKADRWLDIAFVHRNLREDVSDNAAAQFLTMLGVQDAAAKRLFFEQLDELF
;
A
#
# COMPACT_ATOMS: atom_id res chain seq x y z
N MET A 1 -11.45 -9.09 -3.11
CA MET A 1 -11.55 -10.18 -2.10
C MET A 1 -11.74 -11.55 -2.74
N GLN A 2 -12.83 -11.86 -3.47
CA GLN A 2 -13.09 -13.21 -4.03
C GLN A 2 -11.93 -13.77 -4.86
N TRP A 3 -11.27 -12.95 -5.69
CA TRP A 3 -10.14 -13.41 -6.50
C TRP A 3 -8.92 -13.85 -5.64
N LEU A 4 -8.79 -13.32 -4.44
CA LEU A 4 -7.71 -13.64 -3.49
C LEU A 4 -7.99 -14.88 -2.63
N THR A 5 -9.21 -15.43 -2.65
CA THR A 5 -9.57 -16.62 -1.89
C THR A 5 -8.65 -17.79 -2.23
N GLY A 6 -8.02 -18.38 -1.23
CA GLY A 6 -7.05 -19.47 -1.39
C GLY A 6 -5.64 -19.04 -1.85
N LYS A 7 -5.41 -17.73 -2.09
CA LYS A 7 -4.09 -17.19 -2.45
C LYS A 7 -3.49 -16.34 -1.31
N LEU A 8 -4.35 -15.68 -0.53
CA LEU A 8 -3.98 -14.81 0.56
C LEU A 8 -5.00 -14.93 1.68
N ASN A 9 -4.59 -14.77 2.92
CA ASN A 9 -5.51 -14.70 4.05
C ASN A 9 -6.19 -13.33 4.07
N VAL A 10 -7.42 -13.29 3.62
CA VAL A 10 -8.24 -12.08 3.55
C VAL A 10 -9.58 -12.32 4.23
N PRO A 11 -10.34 -11.29 4.63
CA PRO A 11 -11.68 -11.47 5.17
C PRO A 11 -12.60 -12.24 4.23
N GLU A 12 -13.37 -13.16 4.77
CA GLU A 12 -14.47 -13.80 4.05
C GLU A 12 -15.59 -12.78 3.79
N VAL A 13 -15.98 -12.61 2.53
CA VAL A 13 -17.12 -11.77 2.16
C VAL A 13 -18.41 -12.53 2.48
N VAL A 14 -19.21 -11.98 3.39
CA VAL A 14 -20.50 -12.56 3.82
C VAL A 14 -21.63 -12.07 2.93
N LEU A 15 -21.62 -10.77 2.60
CA LEU A 15 -22.69 -10.14 1.81
C LEU A 15 -22.11 -8.96 1.02
N THR A 16 -22.58 -8.80 -0.19
CA THR A 16 -22.47 -7.56 -0.95
C THR A 16 -23.85 -7.05 -1.30
N ALA A 17 -24.08 -5.76 -1.21
CA ALA A 17 -25.31 -5.11 -1.59
C ALA A 17 -24.99 -3.77 -2.28
N GLN A 18 -25.92 -3.27 -3.08
CA GLN A 18 -25.79 -2.00 -3.77
C GLN A 18 -27.16 -1.32 -3.78
N ASP A 19 -27.17 -0.02 -3.60
CA ASP A 19 -28.32 0.84 -3.89
C ASP A 19 -27.94 1.87 -4.99
N ASP A 20 -28.77 2.88 -5.20
CA ASP A 20 -28.54 3.87 -6.26
C ASP A 20 -27.34 4.81 -5.98
N GLU A 21 -26.86 4.88 -4.76
CA GLU A 21 -25.83 5.82 -4.32
C GLU A 21 -24.55 5.13 -3.81
N GLN A 22 -24.64 3.91 -3.26
CA GLN A 22 -23.56 3.28 -2.53
C GLN A 22 -23.47 1.77 -2.75
N GLU A 23 -22.26 1.25 -2.61
CA GLU A 23 -21.97 -0.19 -2.53
C GLU A 23 -21.61 -0.56 -1.10
N TYR A 24 -22.09 -1.71 -0.66
CA TYR A 24 -21.90 -2.23 0.70
C TYR A 24 -21.25 -3.60 0.66
N MET A 25 -20.31 -3.84 1.56
CA MET A 25 -19.69 -5.14 1.75
C MET A 25 -19.62 -5.47 3.23
N ILE A 26 -20.15 -6.64 3.61
CA ILE A 26 -20.00 -7.19 4.95
C ILE A 26 -19.01 -8.34 4.88
N THR A 27 -18.00 -8.29 5.74
CA THR A 27 -16.98 -9.32 5.85
C THR A 27 -16.91 -9.90 7.26
N ARG A 28 -16.38 -11.11 7.41
CA ARG A 28 -16.01 -11.64 8.72
C ARG A 28 -14.76 -10.94 9.23
N THR A 29 -14.73 -10.72 10.53
CA THR A 29 -13.53 -10.22 11.22
C THR A 29 -12.39 -11.23 11.05
N VAL A 30 -11.20 -10.74 10.73
CA VAL A 30 -9.98 -11.55 10.71
C VAL A 30 -9.44 -11.75 12.13
N PRO A 31 -8.76 -12.88 12.41
CA PRO A 31 -8.13 -13.12 13.70
C PRO A 31 -6.87 -12.28 13.89
N GLY A 32 -6.44 -12.12 15.15
CA GLY A 32 -5.22 -11.40 15.51
C GLY A 32 -5.45 -9.94 15.83
N VAL A 33 -4.36 -9.20 15.89
CA VAL A 33 -4.34 -7.75 16.16
C VAL A 33 -3.65 -7.02 15.00
N PRO A 34 -3.98 -5.73 14.74
CA PRO A 34 -3.27 -4.98 13.72
C PRO A 34 -1.79 -4.84 14.08
N LEU A 35 -0.93 -4.83 13.08
CA LEU A 35 0.52 -4.74 13.24
C LEU A 35 0.93 -3.44 13.96
N SER A 36 0.15 -2.36 13.82
CA SER A 36 0.29 -1.11 14.58
C SER A 36 0.23 -1.33 16.10
N SER A 37 -0.62 -2.26 16.57
CA SER A 37 -0.67 -2.60 18.01
C SER A 37 0.60 -3.30 18.49
N LEU A 38 1.25 -4.10 17.65
CA LEU A 38 2.54 -4.74 17.96
C LEU A 38 3.67 -3.70 18.01
N ILE A 39 3.65 -2.71 17.11
CA ILE A 39 4.58 -1.57 17.13
C ILE A 39 4.43 -0.80 18.44
N ALA A 40 3.20 -0.44 18.81
CA ALA A 40 2.91 0.27 20.07
C ALA A 40 3.34 -0.51 21.32
N ALA A 41 3.31 -1.86 21.23
CA ALA A 41 3.81 -2.75 22.28
C ALA A 41 5.35 -2.94 22.27
N GLY A 42 6.06 -2.29 21.33
CA GLY A 42 7.52 -2.39 21.18
C GLY A 42 8.02 -3.71 20.58
N ARG A 43 7.14 -4.48 19.92
CA ARG A 43 7.53 -5.72 19.27
C ARG A 43 8.28 -5.42 17.95
N PRO A 44 9.43 -6.11 17.67
CA PRO A 44 10.07 -6.00 16.36
C PRO A 44 9.15 -6.49 15.21
N VAL A 45 8.91 -5.65 14.21
CA VAL A 45 7.93 -5.93 13.13
C VAL A 45 8.55 -6.02 11.74
N THR A 46 9.83 -5.69 11.58
CA THR A 46 10.51 -5.65 10.27
C THR A 46 10.40 -6.98 9.51
N ALA A 47 10.55 -8.11 10.22
CA ALA A 47 10.40 -9.44 9.62
C ALA A 47 8.95 -9.74 9.20
N LEU A 48 7.96 -9.25 9.94
CA LEU A 48 6.53 -9.40 9.61
C LEU A 48 6.17 -8.61 8.35
N PHE A 49 6.65 -7.37 8.22
CA PHE A 49 6.50 -6.60 6.99
C PHE A 49 7.16 -7.28 5.78
N HIS A 50 8.39 -7.81 5.96
CA HIS A 50 9.06 -8.55 4.91
C HIS A 50 8.26 -9.80 4.49
N GLN A 51 7.72 -10.54 5.45
CA GLN A 51 6.85 -11.68 5.20
C GLN A 51 5.56 -11.28 4.48
N ALA A 52 4.92 -10.18 4.87
CA ALA A 52 3.72 -9.64 4.25
C ALA A 52 3.97 -9.32 2.76
N LEU A 53 5.04 -8.57 2.49
CA LEU A 53 5.45 -8.22 1.14
C LEU A 53 5.73 -9.46 0.29
N HIS A 54 6.46 -10.45 0.84
CA HIS A 54 6.74 -11.69 0.14
C HIS A 54 5.47 -12.47 -0.21
N GLN A 55 4.49 -12.55 0.71
CA GLN A 55 3.21 -13.23 0.44
C GLN A 55 2.45 -12.54 -0.71
N LEU A 56 2.36 -11.21 -0.71
CA LEU A 56 1.70 -10.44 -1.76
C LEU A 56 2.39 -10.60 -3.11
N GLN A 57 3.69 -10.35 -3.17
CA GLN A 57 4.46 -10.38 -4.43
C GLN A 57 4.65 -11.79 -5.01
N SER A 58 4.42 -12.83 -4.23
CA SER A 58 4.43 -14.23 -4.70
C SER A 58 3.12 -14.65 -5.38
N ILE A 59 2.07 -13.85 -5.34
CA ILE A 59 0.80 -14.17 -5.98
C ILE A 59 0.93 -14.05 -7.51
N PRO A 60 0.65 -15.10 -8.30
CA PRO A 60 0.71 -15.03 -9.74
C PRO A 60 -0.32 -14.02 -10.31
N ILE A 61 0.15 -13.04 -11.09
CA ILE A 61 -0.68 -11.95 -11.62
C ILE A 61 -1.30 -12.22 -12.98
N VAL A 62 -1.00 -13.35 -13.65
CA VAL A 62 -1.43 -13.65 -15.03
C VAL A 62 -2.93 -13.48 -15.24
N ASN A 63 -3.75 -13.89 -14.27
CA ASN A 63 -5.21 -13.79 -14.31
C ASN A 63 -5.75 -12.76 -13.30
N CYS A 64 -4.93 -11.82 -12.83
CA CYS A 64 -5.39 -10.75 -11.98
C CYS A 64 -6.20 -9.73 -12.81
N PRO A 65 -7.48 -9.51 -12.49
CA PRO A 65 -8.33 -8.59 -13.26
C PRO A 65 -8.10 -7.12 -12.88
N PHE A 66 -7.39 -6.87 -11.77
CA PHE A 66 -7.24 -5.52 -11.21
C PHE A 66 -5.92 -4.91 -11.67
N ASP A 67 -5.98 -3.69 -12.20
CA ASP A 67 -4.81 -2.88 -12.54
C ASP A 67 -4.71 -1.72 -11.54
N ALA A 68 -3.67 -1.76 -10.73
CA ALA A 68 -3.33 -0.74 -9.73
C ALA A 68 -2.01 -0.03 -10.08
N GLY A 69 -1.57 -0.10 -11.33
CA GLY A 69 -0.34 0.48 -11.81
C GLY A 69 -0.30 2.00 -11.69
N ALA A 70 0.91 2.56 -11.71
CA ALA A 70 1.14 3.99 -11.51
C ALA A 70 0.33 4.88 -12.46
N ALA A 71 0.18 4.47 -13.73
CA ALA A 71 -0.63 5.23 -14.70
C ALA A 71 -2.13 5.24 -14.37
N VAL A 72 -2.67 4.18 -13.74
CA VAL A 72 -4.06 4.15 -13.27
C VAL A 72 -4.22 5.11 -12.10
N ARG A 73 -3.35 5.01 -11.09
CA ARG A 73 -3.36 5.88 -9.91
C ARG A 73 -3.18 7.35 -10.25
N LEU A 74 -2.32 7.67 -11.22
CA LEU A 74 -2.17 9.05 -11.69
C LEU A 74 -3.45 9.62 -12.32
N ARG A 75 -4.23 8.80 -13.04
CA ARG A 75 -5.53 9.25 -13.56
C ARG A 75 -6.54 9.49 -12.45
N GLU A 76 -6.56 8.63 -11.43
CA GLU A 76 -7.40 8.84 -10.23
C GLU A 76 -6.99 10.12 -9.52
N LEU A 77 -5.69 10.31 -9.28
CA LEU A 77 -5.17 11.50 -8.64
C LEU A 77 -5.51 12.78 -9.43
N ALA A 78 -5.34 12.76 -10.75
CA ALA A 78 -5.71 13.89 -11.61
C ALA A 78 -7.20 14.23 -11.47
N TYR A 79 -8.06 13.21 -11.45
CA TYR A 79 -9.49 13.41 -11.23
C TYR A 79 -9.80 14.02 -9.86
N LEU A 80 -9.16 13.55 -8.79
CA LEU A 80 -9.33 14.10 -7.43
C LEU A 80 -8.90 15.57 -7.36
N VAL A 81 -7.71 15.88 -7.93
CA VAL A 81 -7.19 17.25 -7.99
C VAL A 81 -8.10 18.18 -8.80
N ASP A 82 -8.53 17.77 -9.98
CA ASP A 82 -9.37 18.56 -10.88
C ASP A 82 -10.79 18.78 -10.31
N SER A 83 -11.28 17.82 -9.53
CA SER A 83 -12.60 17.85 -8.90
C SER A 83 -12.60 18.50 -7.51
N GLY A 84 -11.44 18.85 -6.94
CA GLY A 84 -11.32 19.38 -5.59
C GLY A 84 -11.73 18.37 -4.51
N LEU A 85 -11.49 17.07 -4.74
CA LEU A 85 -11.86 15.97 -3.85
C LEU A 85 -10.66 15.39 -3.10
N ILE A 86 -9.50 16.04 -3.17
CA ILE A 86 -8.32 15.66 -2.38
C ILE A 86 -8.54 15.94 -0.91
N ASP A 87 -7.93 15.12 -0.04
CA ASP A 87 -7.86 15.44 1.39
C ASP A 87 -7.08 16.76 1.57
N GLU A 88 -7.53 17.62 2.49
CA GLU A 88 -6.86 18.89 2.78
C GLU A 88 -5.65 18.73 3.73
N ASP A 89 -5.47 17.54 4.32
CA ASP A 89 -4.41 17.25 5.30
C ASP A 89 -3.03 16.94 4.67
N TYR A 90 -2.86 17.16 3.34
CA TYR A 90 -1.55 16.96 2.68
C TYR A 90 -0.48 17.93 3.19
N ASN A 91 0.76 17.46 3.24
CA ASN A 91 1.89 18.22 3.75
C ASN A 91 3.10 18.21 2.80
N PHE A 92 3.25 19.26 2.00
CA PHE A 92 4.38 19.38 1.06
C PHE A 92 5.70 19.82 1.71
N ASN A 93 5.76 20.07 3.03
CA ASN A 93 7.01 20.46 3.68
C ASN A 93 8.12 19.39 3.56
N ALA A 94 7.74 18.12 3.44
CA ALA A 94 8.68 17.03 3.19
C ALA A 94 9.19 16.97 1.74
N TRP A 95 8.60 17.76 0.81
CA TRP A 95 8.84 17.64 -0.63
C TRP A 95 9.36 18.94 -1.23
N PRO A 96 10.67 19.21 -1.18
CA PRO A 96 11.23 20.46 -1.70
C PRO A 96 10.81 20.76 -3.14
N GLY A 97 10.32 22.00 -3.38
CA GLY A 97 9.86 22.46 -4.68
C GLY A 97 8.45 22.02 -5.07
N LEU A 98 7.66 21.49 -4.13
CA LEU A 98 6.20 21.32 -4.26
C LEU A 98 5.52 22.36 -3.37
N ALA A 99 4.50 23.02 -3.91
CA ALA A 99 3.68 23.99 -3.19
C ALA A 99 2.18 23.72 -3.37
N THR A 100 1.79 23.02 -4.42
CA THR A 100 0.40 22.77 -4.78
C THR A 100 0.20 21.30 -5.22
N PRO A 101 -1.02 20.75 -5.13
CA PRO A 101 -1.37 19.46 -5.71
C PRO A 101 -1.04 19.34 -7.20
N GLN A 102 -1.19 20.43 -7.96
CA GLN A 102 -0.85 20.49 -9.38
C GLN A 102 0.66 20.36 -9.63
N ASP A 103 1.50 20.93 -8.75
CA ASP A 103 2.96 20.75 -8.82
C ASP A 103 3.35 19.30 -8.60
N LEU A 104 2.71 18.64 -7.63
CA LEU A 104 2.91 17.22 -7.36
C LEU A 104 2.49 16.36 -8.55
N LEU A 105 1.31 16.59 -9.09
CA LEU A 105 0.79 15.85 -10.24
C LEU A 105 1.74 16.00 -11.46
N ALA A 106 2.21 17.23 -11.74
CA ALA A 106 3.17 17.50 -12.82
C ALA A 106 4.49 16.76 -12.61
N ARG A 107 5.01 16.74 -11.36
CA ARG A 107 6.22 16.00 -11.01
C ARG A 107 6.05 14.50 -11.21
N LEU A 108 4.95 13.92 -10.74
CA LEU A 108 4.66 12.50 -10.88
C LEU A 108 4.55 12.09 -12.36
N HIS A 109 3.92 12.90 -13.20
CA HIS A 109 3.91 12.65 -14.65
C HIS A 109 5.31 12.67 -15.27
N ALA A 110 6.17 13.59 -14.84
CA ALA A 110 7.54 13.71 -15.34
C ALA A 110 8.48 12.60 -14.86
N THR A 111 8.14 11.93 -13.74
CA THR A 111 8.99 10.90 -13.09
C THR A 111 8.35 9.52 -13.09
N LEU A 112 7.31 9.30 -13.90
CA LEU A 112 6.62 8.00 -14.01
C LEU A 112 7.62 6.87 -14.33
N PRO A 113 7.76 5.87 -13.45
CA PRO A 113 8.73 4.81 -13.63
C PRO A 113 8.25 3.72 -14.56
N ASP A 114 9.19 3.00 -15.18
CA ASP A 114 8.91 1.68 -15.75
C ASP A 114 8.57 0.70 -14.62
N GLU A 115 7.48 -0.07 -14.76
CA GLU A 115 6.96 -0.94 -13.73
C GLU A 115 7.46 -2.39 -13.84
N ASP A 116 7.98 -2.93 -12.73
CA ASP A 116 8.16 -4.35 -12.51
C ASP A 116 6.96 -4.90 -11.73
N ARG A 117 5.97 -5.42 -12.47
CA ARG A 117 4.64 -5.69 -11.93
C ARG A 117 4.55 -6.99 -11.15
N VAL A 118 4.01 -6.87 -9.95
CA VAL A 118 3.62 -7.95 -9.03
C VAL A 118 2.18 -7.72 -8.56
N PHE A 119 1.63 -8.61 -7.74
CA PHE A 119 0.43 -8.27 -6.97
C PHE A 119 0.84 -7.37 -5.80
N SER A 120 0.20 -6.21 -5.72
CA SER A 120 0.37 -5.22 -4.67
C SER A 120 -0.91 -5.08 -3.86
N HIS A 121 -0.79 -4.81 -2.57
CA HIS A 121 -1.88 -4.40 -1.70
C HIS A 121 -2.42 -3.04 -2.11
N GLY A 122 -1.50 -2.15 -2.44
CA GLY A 122 -1.79 -0.80 -2.87
C GLY A 122 -2.02 0.22 -1.76
N ASP A 123 -2.06 -0.26 -0.51
CA ASP A 123 -2.09 0.51 0.74
C ASP A 123 -1.59 -0.40 1.87
N LEU A 124 -0.33 -0.85 1.78
CA LEU A 124 0.26 -1.79 2.74
C LEU A 124 0.74 -1.06 4.00
N GLY A 125 -0.21 -0.52 4.76
CA GLY A 125 0.02 0.11 6.06
C GLY A 125 0.01 -0.87 7.23
N ASN A 126 0.51 -0.43 8.37
CA ASN A 126 0.57 -1.22 9.62
C ASN A 126 -0.83 -1.51 10.22
N SER A 127 -1.86 -0.76 9.85
CA SER A 127 -3.26 -0.98 10.22
C SER A 127 -3.93 -2.06 9.37
N ASN A 128 -3.43 -2.33 8.16
CA ASN A 128 -4.02 -3.21 7.16
C ASN A 128 -3.47 -4.64 7.20
N ILE A 129 -2.49 -4.90 8.09
CA ILE A 129 -1.93 -6.23 8.35
C ILE A 129 -2.31 -6.66 9.76
N PHE A 130 -3.03 -7.77 9.88
CA PHE A 130 -3.36 -8.40 11.16
C PHE A 130 -2.46 -9.59 11.41
N VAL A 131 -2.02 -9.74 12.65
CA VAL A 131 -1.04 -10.75 13.07
C VAL A 131 -1.61 -11.56 14.21
N THR A 132 -1.66 -12.88 14.06
CA THR A 132 -2.08 -13.80 15.12
C THR A 132 -0.92 -14.13 16.07
N ASP A 133 -1.20 -14.83 17.17
CA ASP A 133 -0.19 -15.23 18.17
C ASP A 133 0.93 -16.10 17.59
N ASN A 134 0.67 -16.82 16.50
CA ASN A 134 1.64 -17.67 15.79
C ASN A 134 2.20 -17.02 14.53
N ASP A 135 2.14 -15.69 14.42
CA ASP A 135 2.65 -14.88 13.30
C ASP A 135 2.00 -15.18 11.93
N THR A 136 0.80 -15.73 11.94
CA THR A 136 0.01 -15.83 10.70
C THR A 136 -0.54 -14.44 10.34
N LEU A 137 -0.32 -14.03 9.09
CA LEU A 137 -0.75 -12.72 8.59
C LEU A 137 -2.10 -12.80 7.89
N TYR A 138 -2.93 -11.79 8.11
CA TYR A 138 -4.18 -11.51 7.40
C TYR A 138 -4.13 -10.08 6.86
N PHE A 139 -4.77 -9.85 5.71
CA PHE A 139 -4.74 -8.57 5.01
C PHE A 139 -6.18 -8.06 4.84
N ILE A 140 -6.41 -6.81 5.23
CA ILE A 140 -7.69 -6.12 5.06
C ILE A 140 -7.51 -4.92 4.14
N ASP A 141 -8.60 -4.31 3.75
CA ASP A 141 -8.63 -3.08 2.94
C ASP A 141 -7.82 -3.15 1.62
N LEU A 142 -8.13 -4.16 0.83
CA LEU A 142 -7.51 -4.43 -0.47
C LEU A 142 -8.22 -3.69 -1.63
N GLY A 143 -8.96 -2.62 -1.34
CA GLY A 143 -9.70 -1.85 -2.34
C GLY A 143 -8.82 -1.26 -3.44
N ARG A 144 -7.57 -0.97 -3.12
CA ARG A 144 -6.55 -0.46 -4.05
C ARG A 144 -5.59 -1.54 -4.57
N GLY A 145 -5.85 -2.83 -4.25
CA GLY A 145 -4.97 -3.94 -4.61
C GLY A 145 -5.08 -4.34 -6.07
N GLY A 146 -3.95 -4.75 -6.67
CA GLY A 146 -3.91 -5.18 -8.06
C GLY A 146 -2.48 -5.35 -8.60
N LYS A 147 -2.36 -5.39 -9.93
CA LYS A 147 -1.07 -5.40 -10.62
C LYS A 147 -0.44 -4.02 -10.55
N ALA A 148 0.68 -3.88 -9.84
CA ALA A 148 1.42 -2.64 -9.71
C ALA A 148 2.93 -2.92 -9.63
N ASP A 149 3.73 -1.86 -9.66
CA ASP A 149 5.17 -1.98 -9.42
C ASP A 149 5.43 -2.53 -8.02
N ARG A 150 6.41 -3.43 -7.89
CA ARG A 150 6.83 -4.01 -6.60
C ARG A 150 7.22 -2.96 -5.56
N TRP A 151 7.70 -1.79 -6.01
CA TRP A 151 8.13 -0.71 -5.14
C TRP A 151 6.98 0.10 -4.54
N LEU A 152 5.75 -0.08 -4.99
CA LEU A 152 4.59 0.56 -4.39
C LEU A 152 4.45 0.16 -2.91
N ASP A 153 4.26 -1.14 -2.62
CA ASP A 153 4.13 -1.61 -1.24
C ASP A 153 5.46 -1.49 -0.45
N ILE A 154 6.61 -1.59 -1.12
CA ILE A 154 7.92 -1.36 -0.49
C ILE A 154 8.04 0.08 0.02
N ALA A 155 7.57 1.07 -0.73
CA ALA A 155 7.57 2.47 -0.32
C ALA A 155 6.69 2.68 0.94
N PHE A 156 5.50 2.10 0.95
CA PHE A 156 4.60 2.15 2.12
C PHE A 156 5.23 1.54 3.37
N VAL A 157 5.78 0.32 3.24
CA VAL A 157 6.44 -0.36 4.37
C VAL A 157 7.65 0.42 4.86
N HIS A 158 8.48 0.93 3.94
CA HIS A 158 9.65 1.73 4.28
C HIS A 158 9.25 3.00 5.05
N ARG A 159 8.21 3.72 4.59
CA ARG A 159 7.67 4.90 5.27
C ARG A 159 7.15 4.53 6.67
N ASN A 160 6.30 3.52 6.79
CA ASN A 160 5.77 3.07 8.09
C ASN A 160 6.89 2.71 9.08
N LEU A 161 7.92 1.98 8.64
CA LEU A 161 9.05 1.63 9.50
C LEU A 161 9.86 2.85 9.92
N ARG A 162 10.06 3.82 9.01
CA ARG A 162 10.79 5.06 9.31
C ARG A 162 10.05 5.92 10.34
N GLU A 163 8.74 6.07 10.18
CA GLU A 163 7.90 6.98 10.97
C GLU A 163 7.45 6.37 12.30
N ASP A 164 7.06 5.10 12.29
CA ASP A 164 6.46 4.46 13.46
C ASP A 164 7.45 3.62 14.28
N VAL A 165 8.63 3.31 13.72
CA VAL A 165 9.63 2.48 14.42
C VAL A 165 10.97 3.21 14.50
N SER A 166 11.74 3.28 13.39
CA SER A 166 13.02 4.02 13.32
C SER A 166 13.61 3.99 11.90
N ASP A 167 14.50 4.93 11.59
CA ASP A 167 15.32 4.91 10.36
C ASP A 167 16.13 3.61 10.22
N ASN A 168 16.62 3.07 11.35
CA ASN A 168 17.38 1.81 11.35
C ASN A 168 16.51 0.62 10.94
N ALA A 169 15.25 0.55 11.39
CA ALA A 169 14.31 -0.49 10.99
C ALA A 169 14.00 -0.42 9.48
N ALA A 170 13.80 0.78 8.96
CA ALA A 170 13.60 1.00 7.52
C ALA A 170 14.83 0.57 6.69
N ALA A 171 16.04 0.91 7.13
CA ALA A 171 17.28 0.49 6.47
C ALA A 171 17.49 -1.03 6.52
N GLN A 172 17.20 -1.66 7.66
CA GLN A 172 17.24 -3.12 7.80
C GLN A 172 16.25 -3.80 6.85
N PHE A 173 15.04 -3.28 6.73
CA PHE A 173 14.02 -3.81 5.82
C PHE A 173 14.53 -3.80 4.36
N LEU A 174 15.08 -2.68 3.88
CA LEU A 174 15.66 -2.62 2.53
C LEU A 174 16.80 -3.63 2.33
N THR A 175 17.62 -3.85 3.35
CA THR A 175 18.68 -4.87 3.31
C THR A 175 18.10 -6.28 3.19
N MET A 176 17.00 -6.57 3.90
CA MET A 176 16.31 -7.88 3.87
C MET A 176 15.69 -8.21 2.50
N LEU A 177 15.33 -7.20 1.70
CA LEU A 177 14.79 -7.40 0.37
C LEU A 177 15.78 -8.12 -0.57
N GLY A 178 17.09 -8.01 -0.31
CA GLY A 178 18.12 -8.65 -1.14
C GLY A 178 18.22 -8.11 -2.57
N VAL A 179 17.61 -6.95 -2.86
CA VAL A 179 17.65 -6.26 -4.15
C VAL A 179 18.28 -4.87 -4.00
N GLN A 180 18.80 -4.35 -5.09
CA GLN A 180 19.32 -2.98 -5.08
C GLN A 180 18.18 -1.99 -4.82
N ASP A 181 18.38 -1.06 -3.86
CA ASP A 181 17.39 -0.03 -3.55
C ASP A 181 17.11 0.88 -4.76
N ALA A 182 15.84 1.02 -5.10
CA ALA A 182 15.37 1.94 -6.13
C ALA A 182 14.78 3.21 -5.48
N ALA A 183 15.63 4.01 -4.85
CA ALA A 183 15.23 5.21 -4.09
C ALA A 183 14.32 6.16 -4.89
N ALA A 184 14.54 6.30 -6.20
CA ALA A 184 13.69 7.11 -7.07
C ALA A 184 12.26 6.56 -7.17
N LYS A 185 12.09 5.23 -7.25
CA LYS A 185 10.76 4.60 -7.25
C LYS A 185 10.08 4.71 -5.88
N ARG A 186 10.82 4.51 -4.78
CA ARG A 186 10.27 4.72 -3.43
C ARG A 186 9.76 6.15 -3.27
N LEU A 187 10.57 7.15 -3.65
CA LEU A 187 10.16 8.54 -3.60
C LEU A 187 8.91 8.80 -4.46
N PHE A 188 8.86 8.25 -5.67
CA PHE A 188 7.69 8.38 -6.55
C PHE A 188 6.43 7.86 -5.88
N PHE A 189 6.46 6.65 -5.30
CA PHE A 189 5.29 6.03 -4.69
C PHE A 189 4.92 6.66 -3.34
N GLU A 190 5.87 7.16 -2.54
CA GLU A 190 5.58 7.96 -1.36
C GLU A 190 4.86 9.28 -1.75
N GLN A 191 5.32 9.96 -2.81
CA GLN A 191 4.68 11.17 -3.31
C GLN A 191 3.31 10.90 -3.95
N LEU A 192 3.14 9.77 -4.63
CA LEU A 192 1.88 9.41 -5.26
C LEU A 192 0.75 9.23 -4.24
N ASP A 193 1.08 8.86 -3.01
CA ASP A 193 0.12 8.63 -1.92
C ASP A 193 -0.28 9.91 -1.17
N GLU A 194 0.45 10.99 -1.34
CA GLU A 194 0.30 12.22 -0.53
C GLU A 194 -1.09 12.87 -0.63
N LEU A 195 -1.83 12.63 -1.68
CA LEU A 195 -3.12 13.27 -1.96
C LEU A 195 -4.31 12.28 -2.01
N PHE A 196 -4.11 11.02 -1.55
CA PHE A 196 -5.17 10.01 -1.52
C PHE A 196 -5.87 9.90 -0.17
#